data_abdd7345ad6efc6d367f75da00269c3b
#
_entry.id   abdd7345ad6efc6d367f75da00269c3b
#
_cell.length_a   1.000
_cell.length_b   1.000
_cell.length_c   1.000
_cell.angle_alpha   90.00
_cell.angle_beta   90.00
_cell.angle_gamma   90.00
#
_symmetry.space_group_name_H-M   'P 1'
#
loop_
_entity.id
_entity.type
_entity.pdbx_description
1 polymer ?
#
loop_
_entity_poly.entity_id
_entity_poly.type
_entity_poly.pdbx_seq_one_letter_code
_entity_poly.pdbx_strand_id
1 'polypeptide(L)'
;MSDQPVTPTTDPERRTTDDHGHDLVTPLQAAVLTVSTSRATADDADDPGGDTIQSLFEEAGHRVVARRLVADETGAIQRVLDDLLDDDTVDLVVTTGGTGATADDVSPDAVGERFDRELPGFGELFRQLSYEEIGTRTIATRATGGIARDTPVFVLPGSTNAVTLATQEIILPEAAHLVGLATRHLVE
;
A
#
# COMPACT_ATOMS: atom_id res chain seq x y z
N MET A 1 -11.70 9.92 17.20
CA MET A 1 -10.71 8.82 17.00
C MET A 1 -11.23 7.65 17.84
N SER A 2 -11.68 6.56 17.21
CA SER A 2 -12.14 5.38 17.95
C SER A 2 -10.91 4.68 18.53
N ASP A 3 -10.92 4.56 19.86
CA ASP A 3 -9.87 3.91 20.65
C ASP A 3 -10.03 2.36 20.61
N GLN A 4 -10.30 1.82 19.42
CA GLN A 4 -10.36 0.37 19.26
C GLN A 4 -8.93 -0.19 19.27
N PRO A 5 -8.69 -1.33 19.92
CA PRO A 5 -7.37 -1.95 19.93
C PRO A 5 -6.92 -2.33 18.50
N VAL A 6 -5.62 -2.34 18.28
CA VAL A 6 -5.00 -2.94 17.09
C VAL A 6 -5.01 -4.45 17.31
N THR A 7 -5.53 -5.22 16.35
CA THR A 7 -5.69 -6.67 16.47
C THR A 7 -5.14 -7.37 15.21
N PRO A 8 -4.79 -8.66 15.30
CA PRO A 8 -4.30 -9.42 14.13
C PRO A 8 -5.29 -9.41 12.96
N THR A 9 -4.77 -9.53 11.74
CA THR A 9 -5.57 -9.64 10.51
C THR A 9 -6.55 -10.82 10.53
N THR A 10 -6.20 -11.86 11.28
CA THR A 10 -7.03 -13.08 11.47
C THR A 10 -8.14 -12.93 12.52
N ASP A 11 -8.23 -11.78 13.19
CA ASP A 11 -9.26 -11.55 14.21
C ASP A 11 -10.68 -11.70 13.62
N PRO A 12 -11.48 -12.66 14.09
CA PRO A 12 -12.81 -12.91 13.54
C PRO A 12 -13.79 -11.75 13.74
N GLU A 13 -13.57 -10.87 14.73
CA GLU A 13 -14.43 -9.70 14.96
C GLU A 13 -14.27 -8.64 13.86
N ARG A 14 -13.18 -8.68 13.10
CA ARG A 14 -12.90 -7.79 11.97
C ARG A 14 -13.35 -8.35 10.63
N ARG A 15 -13.82 -9.62 10.61
CA ARG A 15 -14.23 -10.28 9.36
C ARG A 15 -15.73 -10.20 9.18
N THR A 16 -16.13 -9.78 7.99
CA THR A 16 -17.53 -9.68 7.57
C THR A 16 -17.68 -10.25 6.16
N THR A 17 -18.90 -10.31 5.68
CA THR A 17 -19.19 -10.79 4.32
C THR A 17 -20.05 -9.74 3.62
N ASP A 18 -19.72 -9.41 2.37
CA ASP A 18 -20.55 -8.54 1.55
C ASP A 18 -21.83 -9.22 1.03
N ASP A 19 -22.68 -8.47 0.34
CA ASP A 19 -23.95 -8.97 -0.24
C ASP A 19 -23.73 -10.08 -1.30
N HIS A 20 -22.50 -10.24 -1.80
CA HIS A 20 -22.12 -11.25 -2.79
C HIS A 20 -21.41 -12.46 -2.16
N GLY A 21 -21.27 -12.48 -0.84
CA GLY A 21 -20.63 -13.56 -0.10
C GLY A 21 -19.10 -13.52 -0.10
N HIS A 22 -18.49 -12.36 -0.40
CA HIS A 22 -17.05 -12.20 -0.33
C HIS A 22 -16.62 -11.82 1.10
N ASP A 23 -15.50 -12.41 1.55
CA ASP A 23 -14.89 -12.05 2.83
C ASP A 23 -14.30 -10.64 2.77
N LEU A 24 -14.57 -9.86 3.78
CA LEU A 24 -14.02 -8.54 4.00
C LEU A 24 -13.33 -8.46 5.36
N VAL A 25 -12.23 -7.72 5.44
CA VAL A 25 -11.58 -7.38 6.71
C VAL A 25 -11.71 -5.88 6.95
N THR A 26 -12.36 -5.48 8.05
CA THR A 26 -12.61 -4.08 8.36
C THR A 26 -12.76 -3.86 9.89
N PRO A 27 -12.31 -2.73 10.44
CA PRO A 27 -11.54 -1.68 9.77
C PRO A 27 -10.14 -2.17 9.37
N LEU A 28 -9.60 -1.65 8.26
CA LEU A 28 -8.25 -1.97 7.81
C LEU A 28 -7.19 -1.30 8.70
N GLN A 29 -6.07 -2.00 8.88
CA GLN A 29 -4.85 -1.55 9.55
C GLN A 29 -3.71 -1.52 8.52
N ALA A 30 -3.44 -0.36 7.96
CA ALA A 30 -2.45 -0.18 6.90
C ALA A 30 -1.07 0.18 7.46
N ALA A 31 -0.01 -0.25 6.78
CA ALA A 31 1.32 0.30 6.94
C ALA A 31 1.69 1.18 5.74
N VAL A 32 2.41 2.26 5.98
CA VAL A 32 2.91 3.18 4.95
C VAL A 32 4.43 3.14 4.91
N LEU A 33 5.00 2.89 3.74
CA LEU A 33 6.43 2.92 3.48
C LEU A 33 6.74 4.01 2.45
N THR A 34 7.31 5.12 2.91
CA THR A 34 7.77 6.19 2.01
C THR A 34 9.20 5.93 1.60
N VAL A 35 9.45 5.96 0.29
CA VAL A 35 10.77 5.76 -0.31
C VAL A 35 11.26 7.10 -0.86
N SER A 36 12.30 7.65 -0.25
CA SER A 36 12.91 8.92 -0.68
C SER A 36 14.27 9.13 -0.04
N THR A 37 15.34 9.09 -0.81
CA THR A 37 16.71 9.31 -0.33
C THR A 37 16.88 10.71 0.29
N SER A 38 16.33 11.74 -0.34
CA SER A 38 16.46 13.12 0.16
C SER A 38 15.77 13.33 1.52
N ARG A 39 14.62 12.66 1.74
CA ARG A 39 13.89 12.74 3.01
C ARG A 39 14.52 11.84 4.08
N ALA A 40 14.98 10.65 3.72
CA ALA A 40 15.59 9.71 4.66
C ALA A 40 16.89 10.25 5.31
N THR A 41 17.52 11.26 4.70
CA THR A 41 18.75 11.91 5.20
C THR A 41 18.49 13.26 5.88
N ALA A 42 17.27 13.75 5.93
CA ALA A 42 16.91 15.03 6.54
C ALA A 42 16.44 14.84 8.00
N ASP A 43 16.88 15.75 8.88
CA ASP A 43 16.54 15.70 10.31
C ASP A 43 15.05 16.02 10.60
N ASP A 44 14.36 16.71 9.70
CA ASP A 44 12.93 17.08 9.82
C ASP A 44 12.29 16.97 8.43
N ALA A 45 11.96 15.74 8.03
CA ALA A 45 11.49 15.47 6.69
C ALA A 45 9.96 15.50 6.61
N ASP A 46 9.41 16.44 5.82
CA ASP A 46 8.01 16.39 5.40
C ASP A 46 7.76 15.12 4.56
N ASP A 47 6.67 14.43 4.85
CA ASP A 47 6.22 13.25 4.11
C ASP A 47 4.78 13.42 3.58
N PRO A 48 4.57 14.32 2.61
CA PRO A 48 3.23 14.64 2.12
C PRO A 48 2.53 13.44 1.48
N GLY A 49 3.28 12.48 0.90
CA GLY A 49 2.71 11.24 0.37
C GLY A 49 2.16 10.35 1.47
N GLY A 50 2.97 10.09 2.50
CA GLY A 50 2.54 9.30 3.65
C GLY A 50 1.43 9.97 4.45
N ASP A 51 1.48 11.30 4.62
CA ASP A 51 0.43 12.07 5.29
C ASP A 51 -0.90 11.98 4.53
N THR A 52 -0.86 12.04 3.20
CA THR A 52 -2.03 11.90 2.35
C THR A 52 -2.65 10.50 2.48
N ILE A 53 -1.84 9.44 2.42
CA ILE A 53 -2.34 8.06 2.61
C ILE A 53 -3.00 7.93 3.98
N GLN A 54 -2.33 8.39 5.04
CA GLN A 54 -2.85 8.29 6.40
C GLN A 54 -4.19 9.03 6.54
N SER A 55 -4.29 10.27 6.06
CA SER A 55 -5.53 11.05 6.13
C SER A 55 -6.68 10.36 5.42
N LEU A 56 -6.45 9.83 4.21
CA LEU A 56 -7.46 9.15 3.43
C LEU A 56 -7.95 7.84 4.09
N PHE A 57 -7.04 7.05 4.69
CA PHE A 57 -7.42 5.86 5.43
C PHE A 57 -8.23 6.21 6.68
N GLU A 58 -7.82 7.23 7.45
CA GLU A 58 -8.52 7.68 8.65
C GLU A 58 -9.91 8.26 8.32
N GLU A 59 -10.05 9.03 7.24
CA GLU A 59 -11.33 9.55 6.75
C GLU A 59 -12.29 8.44 6.34
N ALA A 60 -11.76 7.35 5.77
CA ALA A 60 -12.53 6.16 5.41
C ALA A 60 -12.85 5.23 6.61
N GLY A 61 -12.45 5.58 7.84
CA GLY A 61 -12.69 4.80 9.04
C GLY A 61 -11.70 3.67 9.28
N HIS A 62 -10.58 3.68 8.56
CA HIS A 62 -9.45 2.75 8.69
C HIS A 62 -8.32 3.37 9.51
N ARG A 63 -7.17 2.69 9.62
CA ARG A 63 -6.01 3.17 10.39
C ARG A 63 -4.70 2.96 9.66
N VAL A 64 -3.75 3.85 9.93
CA VAL A 64 -2.34 3.60 9.64
C VAL A 64 -1.66 3.23 10.96
N VAL A 65 -1.25 1.97 11.10
CA VAL A 65 -0.64 1.41 12.33
C VAL A 65 0.88 1.50 12.32
N ALA A 66 1.49 1.65 11.16
CA ALA A 66 2.93 1.84 11.01
C ALA A 66 3.27 2.81 9.89
N ARG A 67 4.29 3.67 10.11
CA ARG A 67 4.88 4.51 9.07
C ARG A 67 6.39 4.35 9.09
N ARG A 68 6.98 4.21 7.92
CA ARG A 68 8.43 4.09 7.73
C ARG A 68 8.88 4.96 6.57
N LEU A 69 10.08 5.50 6.68
CA LEU A 69 10.73 6.29 5.64
C LEU A 69 12.12 5.68 5.38
N VAL A 70 12.42 5.37 4.13
CA VAL A 70 13.70 4.77 3.73
C VAL A 70 14.27 5.45 2.49
N ALA A 71 15.58 5.31 2.28
CA ALA A 71 16.24 5.72 1.05
C ALA A 71 15.84 4.81 -0.14
N ASP A 72 16.01 5.32 -1.38
CA ASP A 72 15.83 4.58 -2.63
C ASP A 72 16.94 3.54 -2.83
N GLU A 73 17.01 2.56 -1.94
CA GLU A 73 17.96 1.45 -1.96
C GLU A 73 17.20 0.12 -1.82
N THR A 74 17.39 -0.79 -2.76
CA THR A 74 16.71 -2.10 -2.79
C THR A 74 16.75 -2.81 -1.44
N GLY A 75 17.95 -2.93 -0.85
CA GLY A 75 18.12 -3.65 0.43
C GLY A 75 17.49 -2.92 1.63
N ALA A 76 17.38 -1.58 1.60
CA ALA A 76 16.70 -0.82 2.65
C ALA A 76 15.18 -1.00 2.56
N ILE A 77 14.64 -0.88 1.35
CA ILE A 77 13.21 -1.09 1.07
C ILE A 77 12.79 -2.50 1.50
N GLN A 78 13.55 -3.52 1.06
CA GLN A 78 13.23 -4.92 1.34
C GLN A 78 13.24 -5.26 2.82
N ARG A 79 14.24 -4.79 3.58
CA ARG A 79 14.30 -5.04 5.04
C ARG A 79 13.09 -4.45 5.76
N VAL A 80 12.74 -3.20 5.45
CA VAL A 80 11.61 -2.56 6.12
C VAL A 80 10.27 -3.17 5.68
N LEU A 81 10.16 -3.54 4.40
CA LEU A 81 8.99 -4.27 3.92
C LEU A 81 8.86 -5.64 4.62
N ASP A 82 9.95 -6.39 4.74
CA ASP A 82 9.96 -7.68 5.45
C ASP A 82 9.51 -7.52 6.91
N ASP A 83 9.99 -6.49 7.63
CA ASP A 83 9.57 -6.19 9.01
C ASP A 83 8.07 -5.86 9.10
N LEU A 84 7.51 -5.13 8.10
CA LEU A 84 6.09 -4.80 8.06
C LEU A 84 5.22 -6.01 7.72
N LEU A 85 5.71 -6.92 6.87
CA LEU A 85 5.03 -8.16 6.50
C LEU A 85 5.05 -9.22 7.61
N ASP A 86 6.00 -9.12 8.55
CA ASP A 86 6.08 -10.00 9.73
C ASP A 86 5.20 -9.52 10.89
N ASP A 87 4.61 -8.34 10.81
CA ASP A 87 3.67 -7.78 11.80
C ASP A 87 2.24 -8.26 11.50
N ASP A 88 1.71 -9.17 12.32
CA ASP A 88 0.39 -9.78 12.14
C ASP A 88 -0.78 -8.78 12.29
N THR A 89 -0.51 -7.57 12.72
CA THR A 89 -1.49 -6.47 12.80
C THR A 89 -1.57 -5.63 11.52
N VAL A 90 -0.65 -5.81 10.57
CA VAL A 90 -0.64 -5.10 9.30
C VAL A 90 -1.45 -5.87 8.26
N ASP A 91 -2.58 -5.31 7.84
CA ASP A 91 -3.46 -5.93 6.83
C ASP A 91 -2.98 -5.69 5.40
N LEU A 92 -2.38 -4.53 5.14
CA LEU A 92 -1.85 -4.16 3.83
C LEU A 92 -0.71 -3.15 3.98
N VAL A 93 0.14 -3.10 2.96
CA VAL A 93 1.23 -2.12 2.88
C VAL A 93 1.02 -1.22 1.65
N VAL A 94 1.10 0.09 1.85
CA VAL A 94 1.12 1.07 0.76
C VAL A 94 2.49 1.73 0.73
N THR A 95 3.23 1.54 -0.37
CA THR A 95 4.51 2.22 -0.58
C THR A 95 4.34 3.43 -1.50
N THR A 96 5.09 4.50 -1.29
CA THR A 96 5.07 5.69 -2.14
C THR A 96 6.47 6.20 -2.42
N GLY A 97 6.74 6.53 -3.68
CA GLY A 97 8.04 7.00 -4.16
C GLY A 97 8.85 5.95 -4.92
N GLY A 98 9.87 6.37 -5.65
CA GLY A 98 10.81 5.50 -6.37
C GLY A 98 10.20 4.64 -7.48
N THR A 99 9.13 5.11 -8.17
CA THR A 99 8.42 4.33 -9.21
C THR A 99 8.64 4.83 -10.62
N GLY A 100 9.51 5.80 -10.83
CA GLY A 100 9.79 6.37 -12.14
C GLY A 100 10.64 5.48 -13.03
N ALA A 101 11.23 6.09 -14.07
CA ALA A 101 12.04 5.40 -15.08
C ALA A 101 13.54 5.70 -14.96
N THR A 102 13.99 6.33 -13.86
CA THR A 102 15.42 6.56 -13.62
C THR A 102 16.07 5.35 -12.96
N ALA A 103 17.39 5.31 -12.97
CA ALA A 103 18.14 4.21 -12.34
C ALA A 103 17.95 4.15 -10.81
N ASP A 104 17.59 5.28 -10.20
CA ASP A 104 17.38 5.40 -8.75
C ASP A 104 15.95 5.02 -8.33
N ASP A 105 15.04 4.88 -9.30
CA ASP A 105 13.66 4.46 -9.04
C ASP A 105 13.58 2.92 -8.91
N VAL A 106 13.87 2.38 -7.73
CA VAL A 106 13.99 0.93 -7.51
C VAL A 106 12.80 0.29 -6.79
N SER A 107 11.82 1.08 -6.33
CA SER A 107 10.71 0.56 -5.52
C SER A 107 9.92 -0.58 -6.17
N PRO A 108 9.52 -0.51 -7.47
CA PRO A 108 8.75 -1.60 -8.07
C PRO A 108 9.52 -2.91 -8.15
N ASP A 109 10.84 -2.84 -8.40
CA ASP A 109 11.68 -4.02 -8.48
C ASP A 109 11.92 -4.61 -7.08
N ALA A 110 12.30 -3.74 -6.12
CA ALA A 110 12.59 -4.15 -4.74
C ALA A 110 11.39 -4.80 -4.05
N VAL A 111 10.20 -4.24 -4.25
CA VAL A 111 8.94 -4.76 -3.69
C VAL A 111 8.46 -5.97 -4.48
N GLY A 112 8.54 -5.91 -5.81
CA GLY A 112 8.10 -6.99 -6.71
C GLY A 112 8.81 -8.33 -6.45
N GLU A 113 10.08 -8.30 -6.04
CA GLU A 113 10.83 -9.50 -5.62
C GLU A 113 10.24 -10.20 -4.37
N ARG A 114 9.35 -9.55 -3.64
CA ARG A 114 8.64 -10.10 -2.47
C ARG A 114 7.25 -10.63 -2.80
N PHE A 115 6.75 -10.41 -4.01
CA PHE A 115 5.42 -10.89 -4.39
C PHE A 115 5.38 -12.40 -4.56
N ASP A 116 4.48 -13.05 -3.84
CA ASP A 116 4.07 -14.43 -4.10
C ASP A 116 3.13 -14.48 -5.31
N ARG A 117 2.35 -13.41 -5.50
CA ARG A 117 1.40 -13.23 -6.62
C ARG A 117 1.36 -11.76 -7.03
N GLU A 118 1.55 -11.48 -8.30
CA GLU A 118 1.35 -10.13 -8.85
C GLU A 118 -0.14 -9.84 -9.03
N LEU A 119 -0.51 -8.57 -8.87
CA LEU A 119 -1.83 -8.02 -9.18
C LEU A 119 -1.71 -7.01 -10.34
N PRO A 120 -1.50 -7.46 -11.59
CA PRO A 120 -1.26 -6.57 -12.72
C PRO A 120 -2.42 -5.61 -12.98
N GLY A 121 -3.66 -6.03 -12.65
CA GLY A 121 -4.86 -5.20 -12.75
C GLY A 121 -4.77 -3.90 -11.95
N PHE A 122 -4.04 -3.89 -10.82
CA PHE A 122 -3.81 -2.64 -10.08
C PHE A 122 -3.06 -1.60 -10.94
N GLY A 123 -1.91 -1.99 -11.48
CA GLY A 123 -1.11 -1.09 -12.31
C GLY A 123 -1.80 -0.69 -13.62
N GLU A 124 -2.60 -1.58 -14.21
CA GLU A 124 -3.40 -1.30 -15.41
C GLU A 124 -4.48 -0.25 -15.12
N LEU A 125 -5.27 -0.45 -14.06
CA LEU A 125 -6.32 0.48 -13.65
C LEU A 125 -5.73 1.84 -13.23
N PHE A 126 -4.66 1.83 -12.44
CA PHE A 126 -3.97 3.06 -12.05
C PHE A 126 -3.50 3.87 -13.27
N ARG A 127 -2.90 3.22 -14.27
CA ARG A 127 -2.46 3.90 -15.49
C ARG A 127 -3.63 4.40 -16.35
N GLN A 128 -4.73 3.68 -16.38
CA GLN A 128 -5.94 4.13 -17.08
C GLN A 128 -6.50 5.42 -16.45
N LEU A 129 -6.66 5.45 -15.13
CA LEU A 129 -7.15 6.63 -14.41
C LEU A 129 -6.17 7.81 -14.51
N SER A 130 -4.86 7.54 -14.35
CA SER A 130 -3.83 8.56 -14.50
C SER A 130 -3.77 9.16 -15.92
N TYR A 131 -4.11 8.38 -16.95
CA TYR A 131 -4.13 8.89 -18.33
C TYR A 131 -5.20 9.98 -18.51
N GLU A 132 -6.31 9.90 -17.83
CA GLU A 132 -7.36 10.92 -17.87
C GLU A 132 -6.88 12.27 -17.28
N GLU A 133 -5.95 12.22 -16.30
CA GLU A 133 -5.42 13.42 -15.63
C GLU A 133 -4.19 14.01 -16.34
N ILE A 134 -3.21 13.15 -16.70
CA ILE A 134 -1.89 13.57 -17.16
C ILE A 134 -1.53 13.10 -18.58
N GLY A 135 -2.45 12.41 -19.24
CA GLY A 135 -2.28 11.91 -20.62
C GLY A 135 -1.12 10.91 -20.74
N THR A 136 -0.40 10.98 -21.85
CA THR A 136 0.68 10.04 -22.15
C THR A 136 1.87 10.04 -21.19
N ARG A 137 1.98 11.04 -20.31
CA ARG A 137 3.03 11.05 -19.25
C ARG A 137 2.93 9.85 -18.31
N THR A 138 1.76 9.24 -18.21
CA THR A 138 1.51 8.01 -17.46
C THR A 138 2.45 6.85 -17.83
N ILE A 139 3.00 6.83 -19.06
CA ILE A 139 3.95 5.80 -19.50
C ILE A 139 5.21 5.71 -18.63
N ALA A 140 5.56 6.79 -17.92
CA ALA A 140 6.76 6.85 -17.09
C ALA A 140 6.61 6.20 -15.72
N THR A 141 5.38 5.85 -15.30
CA THR A 141 5.16 5.20 -14.00
C THR A 141 5.21 3.69 -14.07
N ARG A 142 5.90 3.08 -13.12
CA ARG A 142 5.94 1.63 -12.91
C ARG A 142 5.13 1.19 -11.69
N ALA A 143 4.08 1.97 -11.33
CA ALA A 143 3.17 1.60 -10.25
C ALA A 143 2.67 0.16 -10.42
N THR A 144 2.70 -0.63 -9.35
CA THR A 144 2.37 -2.05 -9.34
C THR A 144 1.76 -2.47 -8.01
N GLY A 145 1.20 -3.67 -7.94
CA GLY A 145 0.70 -4.27 -6.72
C GLY A 145 0.80 -5.78 -6.76
N GLY A 146 0.78 -6.39 -5.58
CA GLY A 146 0.86 -7.84 -5.42
C GLY A 146 0.46 -8.29 -4.03
N ILE A 147 0.52 -9.59 -3.81
CA ILE A 147 0.38 -10.22 -2.51
C ILE A 147 1.74 -10.77 -2.10
N ALA A 148 2.20 -10.41 -0.89
CA ALA A 148 3.42 -10.90 -0.28
C ALA A 148 3.09 -11.43 1.13
N ARG A 149 3.42 -12.68 1.44
CA ARG A 149 3.08 -13.33 2.74
C ARG A 149 1.63 -13.06 3.17
N ASP A 150 0.71 -13.29 2.23
CA ASP A 150 -0.74 -13.08 2.43
C ASP A 150 -1.18 -11.61 2.67
N THR A 151 -0.27 -10.66 2.53
CA THR A 151 -0.52 -9.22 2.69
C THR A 151 -0.54 -8.53 1.33
N PRO A 152 -1.62 -7.80 0.96
CA PRO A 152 -1.62 -6.92 -0.21
C PRO A 152 -0.60 -5.79 -0.07
N VAL A 153 0.20 -5.59 -1.11
CA VAL A 153 1.21 -4.52 -1.16
C VAL A 153 1.02 -3.71 -2.44
N PHE A 154 0.91 -2.38 -2.31
CA PHE A 154 0.74 -1.45 -3.41
C PHE A 154 1.94 -0.50 -3.51
N VAL A 155 2.43 -0.29 -4.72
CA VAL A 155 3.61 0.56 -5.00
C VAL A 155 3.18 1.76 -5.84
N LEU A 156 3.16 2.95 -5.22
CA LEU A 156 2.63 4.19 -5.77
C LEU A 156 3.72 5.18 -6.13
N PRO A 157 3.49 6.07 -7.12
CA PRO A 157 4.34 7.22 -7.34
C PRO A 157 4.37 8.16 -6.13
N GLY A 158 5.46 8.94 -6.02
CA GLY A 158 5.67 9.85 -4.89
C GLY A 158 4.90 11.17 -4.96
N SER A 159 4.14 11.46 -6.03
CA SER A 159 3.35 12.69 -6.11
C SER A 159 2.04 12.56 -5.34
N THR A 160 1.65 13.62 -4.62
CA THR A 160 0.40 13.65 -3.85
C THR A 160 -0.83 13.33 -4.71
N ASN A 161 -0.91 13.85 -5.94
CA ASN A 161 -2.03 13.55 -6.83
C ASN A 161 -2.12 12.07 -7.18
N ALA A 162 -0.99 11.42 -7.50
CA ALA A 162 -0.96 10.00 -7.81
C ALA A 162 -1.32 9.13 -6.60
N VAL A 163 -0.84 9.52 -5.42
CA VAL A 163 -1.18 8.89 -4.14
C VAL A 163 -2.67 9.01 -3.85
N THR A 164 -3.23 10.21 -4.00
CA THR A 164 -4.67 10.45 -3.80
C THR A 164 -5.50 9.60 -4.75
N LEU A 165 -5.19 9.66 -6.05
CA LEU A 165 -5.90 8.90 -7.09
C LEU A 165 -5.90 7.39 -6.78
N ALA A 166 -4.71 6.80 -6.56
CA ALA A 166 -4.60 5.37 -6.29
C ALA A 166 -5.32 4.96 -5.00
N THR A 167 -5.20 5.77 -3.95
CA THR A 167 -5.79 5.44 -2.65
C THR A 167 -7.31 5.54 -2.69
N GLN A 168 -7.86 6.62 -3.23
CA GLN A 168 -9.31 6.85 -3.25
C GLN A 168 -10.05 5.98 -4.26
N GLU A 169 -9.49 5.85 -5.47
CA GLU A 169 -10.22 5.22 -6.59
C GLU A 169 -9.97 3.72 -6.70
N ILE A 170 -8.89 3.18 -6.08
CA ILE A 170 -8.55 1.77 -6.23
C ILE A 170 -8.38 1.08 -4.87
N ILE A 171 -7.50 1.62 -4.00
CA ILE A 171 -7.11 0.88 -2.79
C ILE A 171 -8.25 0.83 -1.78
N LEU A 172 -8.79 1.97 -1.38
CA LEU A 172 -9.88 2.01 -0.38
C LEU A 172 -11.14 1.24 -0.80
N PRO A 173 -11.59 1.28 -2.09
CA PRO A 173 -12.71 0.47 -2.53
C PRO A 173 -12.48 -1.04 -2.44
N GLU A 174 -11.26 -1.53 -2.68
CA GLU A 174 -10.99 -2.96 -2.89
C GLU A 174 -10.15 -3.62 -1.79
N ALA A 175 -9.45 -2.84 -0.96
CA ALA A 175 -8.46 -3.41 -0.03
C ALA A 175 -9.08 -4.35 1.00
N ALA A 176 -10.27 -4.05 1.54
CA ALA A 176 -10.94 -4.93 2.51
C ALA A 176 -11.24 -6.32 1.91
N HIS A 177 -11.66 -6.37 0.66
CA HIS A 177 -11.90 -7.60 -0.09
C HIS A 177 -10.57 -8.32 -0.42
N LEU A 178 -9.56 -7.61 -0.90
CA LEU A 178 -8.26 -8.22 -1.20
C LEU A 178 -7.59 -8.83 0.03
N VAL A 179 -7.66 -8.17 1.17
CA VAL A 179 -7.19 -8.71 2.45
C VAL A 179 -7.99 -9.96 2.84
N GLY A 180 -9.32 -9.92 2.72
CA GLY A 180 -10.19 -11.08 2.96
C GLY A 180 -9.81 -12.28 2.09
N LEU A 181 -9.58 -12.05 0.78
CA LEU A 181 -9.15 -13.10 -0.16
C LEU A 181 -7.75 -13.65 0.18
N ALA A 182 -6.79 -12.77 0.44
CA ALA A 182 -5.40 -13.16 0.70
C ALA A 182 -5.27 -14.02 1.96
N THR A 183 -6.06 -13.71 3.00
CA THR A 183 -5.99 -14.34 4.33
C THR A 183 -7.05 -15.41 4.59
N ARG A 184 -7.89 -15.75 3.61
CA ARG A 184 -8.99 -16.72 3.79
C ARG A 184 -8.51 -18.06 4.37
N HIS A 185 -7.43 -18.60 3.85
CA HIS A 185 -6.88 -19.89 4.26
C HIS A 185 -6.27 -19.90 5.67
N LEU A 186 -6.09 -18.73 6.30
CA LEU A 186 -5.59 -18.62 7.68
C LEU A 186 -6.71 -18.77 8.73
N VAL A 187 -7.97 -18.71 8.29
CA VAL A 187 -9.15 -18.73 9.18
C VAL A 187 -10.13 -19.86 8.88
N GLU A 188 -9.90 -20.63 7.80
CA GLU A 188 -10.58 -21.91 7.49
C GLU A 188 -9.92 -23.06 8.26
#